data_23238d032cb9155db4102164cb8bd4d3
#
_entry.id   23238d032cb9155db4102164cb8bd4d3
#
_cell.length_a   1.000
_cell.length_b   1.000
_cell.length_c   1.000
_cell.angle_alpha   90.00
_cell.angle_beta   90.00
_cell.angle_gamma   90.00
#
_symmetry.space_group_name_H-M   'P 1'
#
loop_
_entity.id
_entity.type
_entity.pdbx_description
1 polymer ?
#
loop_
_entity_poly.entity_id
_entity_poly.type
_entity_poly.pdbx_seq_one_letter_code
_entity_poly.pdbx_strand_id
1 'polypeptide(L)'
;FGYGFLSQESSFDVQFSLIEYDGSHSYFRAYLVGLLNTILVSVIGIIFATILGVIVGVARLSPNYLINQFAAFYVEFFRNIPLLLQIFFWYFAALRALPLPQDADAMLGVFFLTIKGLYVPAFIWENLNVFLYSIIAAIISIVVIRIHARKVQETQGKQLPVFWISVGLIFILPLLSFLIGGVGLSFEIPKLKQLATTSFKYEGGISLPPELIALTLSLALYTATFIAECVRAGIQGVGKGQKEAAASIGLNPNQVLKLVVMPQALRIIIPPTTNQYLNLTKNSSLAAAIA
;
A
#
# COMPACT_ATOMS: atom_id res chain seq x y z
N PHE A 1 19.78 -28.81 -16.54
CA PHE A 1 19.36 -27.42 -16.26
C PHE A 1 19.47 -27.20 -14.76
N GLY A 2 20.57 -26.58 -14.31
CA GLY A 2 20.85 -26.47 -12.89
C GLY A 2 20.50 -25.07 -12.37
N TYR A 3 19.73 -24.98 -11.29
CA TYR A 3 19.53 -23.77 -10.51
C TYR A 3 20.74 -23.44 -9.61
N GLY A 4 21.90 -24.11 -9.82
CA GLY A 4 23.11 -23.92 -9.01
C GLY A 4 23.68 -22.50 -9.02
N PHE A 5 23.39 -21.70 -10.07
CA PHE A 5 23.80 -20.30 -10.13
C PHE A 5 23.09 -19.44 -9.05
N LEU A 6 21.91 -19.86 -8.58
CA LEU A 6 21.17 -19.11 -7.57
C LEU A 6 21.92 -19.04 -6.22
N SER A 7 22.84 -19.96 -5.95
CA SER A 7 23.69 -19.94 -4.75
C SER A 7 25.01 -19.20 -4.93
N GLN A 8 25.32 -18.73 -6.15
CA GLN A 8 26.53 -17.92 -6.41
C GLN A 8 26.31 -16.47 -5.95
N GLU A 9 27.41 -15.77 -5.66
CA GLU A 9 27.38 -14.35 -5.30
C GLU A 9 26.89 -13.51 -6.48
N SER A 10 26.02 -12.55 -6.18
CA SER A 10 25.39 -11.68 -7.20
C SER A 10 26.33 -10.63 -7.76
N SER A 11 27.30 -10.17 -6.95
CA SER A 11 28.32 -9.16 -7.29
C SER A 11 27.76 -7.78 -7.69
N PHE A 12 26.49 -7.48 -7.36
CA PHE A 12 25.89 -6.16 -7.54
C PHE A 12 25.06 -5.75 -6.33
N ASP A 13 24.93 -4.45 -6.11
CA ASP A 13 24.13 -3.88 -5.04
C ASP A 13 22.76 -3.41 -5.55
N VAL A 14 21.78 -3.40 -4.66
CA VAL A 14 20.45 -2.84 -4.90
C VAL A 14 20.25 -1.63 -3.99
N GLN A 15 19.88 -0.49 -4.55
CA GLN A 15 19.79 0.78 -3.81
C GLN A 15 18.77 0.73 -2.66
N PHE A 16 17.71 -0.06 -2.80
CA PHE A 16 16.68 -0.21 -1.79
C PHE A 16 16.33 -1.68 -1.58
N SER A 17 16.39 -2.13 -0.35
CA SER A 17 16.04 -3.49 0.04
C SER A 17 15.30 -3.50 1.37
N LEU A 18 14.22 -4.30 1.44
CA LEU A 18 13.46 -4.54 2.68
C LEU A 18 14.13 -5.56 3.59
N ILE A 19 15.06 -6.34 3.06
CA ILE A 19 15.88 -7.32 3.78
C ILE A 19 17.35 -6.95 3.57
N GLU A 20 18.19 -7.28 4.52
CA GLU A 20 19.62 -7.02 4.44
C GLU A 20 20.22 -7.69 3.19
N TYR A 21 20.84 -6.88 2.35
CA TYR A 21 21.40 -7.31 1.06
C TYR A 21 22.57 -6.43 0.65
N ASP A 22 23.62 -7.09 0.19
CA ASP A 22 24.78 -6.51 -0.47
C ASP A 22 25.28 -7.44 -1.59
N GLY A 23 26.27 -7.01 -2.37
CA GLY A 23 26.81 -7.77 -3.50
C GLY A 23 27.47 -9.12 -3.16
N SER A 24 27.74 -9.40 -1.87
CA SER A 24 28.26 -10.69 -1.41
C SER A 24 27.19 -11.77 -1.25
N HIS A 25 25.92 -11.36 -1.25
CA HIS A 25 24.80 -12.28 -1.15
C HIS A 25 24.51 -12.99 -2.47
N SER A 26 23.78 -14.11 -2.36
CA SER A 26 23.46 -14.96 -3.52
C SER A 26 22.44 -14.33 -4.47
N TYR A 27 22.46 -14.76 -5.74
CA TYR A 27 21.42 -14.40 -6.72
C TYR A 27 20.01 -14.73 -6.24
N PHE A 28 19.83 -15.80 -5.46
CA PHE A 28 18.53 -16.11 -4.89
C PHE A 28 18.05 -15.01 -3.93
N ARG A 29 18.95 -14.48 -3.11
CA ARG A 29 18.64 -13.37 -2.20
C ARG A 29 18.36 -12.08 -2.97
N ALA A 30 19.12 -11.80 -4.04
CA ALA A 30 18.84 -10.70 -4.96
C ALA A 30 17.43 -10.80 -5.58
N TYR A 31 17.05 -12.00 -6.02
CA TYR A 31 15.70 -12.28 -6.52
C TYR A 31 14.62 -12.00 -5.47
N LEU A 32 14.83 -12.42 -4.23
CA LEU A 32 13.88 -12.14 -3.14
C LEU A 32 13.76 -10.64 -2.86
N VAL A 33 14.87 -9.89 -2.90
CA VAL A 33 14.84 -8.41 -2.78
C VAL A 33 13.99 -7.80 -3.89
N GLY A 34 14.21 -8.19 -5.14
CA GLY A 34 13.42 -7.70 -6.27
C GLY A 34 11.92 -8.04 -6.16
N LEU A 35 11.61 -9.25 -5.69
CA LEU A 35 10.23 -9.69 -5.44
C LEU A 35 9.57 -8.86 -4.34
N LEU A 36 10.26 -8.64 -3.21
CA LEU A 36 9.75 -7.85 -2.10
C LEU A 36 9.55 -6.38 -2.49
N ASN A 37 10.47 -5.78 -3.26
CA ASN A 37 10.34 -4.43 -3.78
C ASN A 37 9.16 -4.31 -4.75
N THR A 38 8.94 -5.30 -5.61
CA THR A 38 7.78 -5.37 -6.50
C THR A 38 6.48 -5.42 -5.71
N ILE A 39 6.40 -6.24 -4.66
CA ILE A 39 5.23 -6.33 -3.78
C ILE A 39 5.00 -5.00 -3.05
N LEU A 40 6.05 -4.38 -2.51
CA LEU A 40 5.95 -3.10 -1.82
C LEU A 40 5.37 -2.01 -2.73
N VAL A 41 5.96 -1.81 -3.91
CA VAL A 41 5.49 -0.84 -4.91
C VAL A 41 4.06 -1.13 -5.31
N SER A 42 3.72 -2.41 -5.52
CA SER A 42 2.37 -2.81 -5.91
C SER A 42 1.36 -2.51 -4.81
N VAL A 43 1.63 -2.86 -3.56
CA VAL A 43 0.71 -2.63 -2.45
C VAL A 43 0.49 -1.13 -2.23
N ILE A 44 1.57 -0.35 -2.16
CA ILE A 44 1.48 1.10 -1.98
C ILE A 44 0.76 1.75 -3.17
N GLY A 45 1.17 1.38 -4.39
CA GLY A 45 0.58 1.90 -5.61
C GLY A 45 -0.92 1.58 -5.74
N ILE A 46 -1.35 0.36 -5.40
CA ILE A 46 -2.76 -0.06 -5.40
C ILE A 46 -3.57 0.76 -4.39
N ILE A 47 -3.05 0.97 -3.17
CA ILE A 47 -3.75 1.75 -2.15
C ILE A 47 -3.98 3.17 -2.64
N PHE A 48 -2.93 3.86 -3.09
CA PHE A 48 -3.05 5.24 -3.59
C PHE A 48 -3.89 5.34 -4.85
N ALA A 49 -3.70 4.42 -5.82
CA ALA A 49 -4.51 4.37 -7.04
C ALA A 49 -6.00 4.15 -6.75
N THR A 50 -6.33 3.31 -5.77
CA THR A 50 -7.71 3.02 -5.40
C THR A 50 -8.36 4.23 -4.73
N ILE A 51 -7.70 4.84 -3.75
CA ILE A 51 -8.21 6.03 -3.06
C ILE A 51 -8.45 7.15 -4.06
N LEU A 52 -7.43 7.49 -4.85
CA LEU A 52 -7.52 8.55 -5.84
C LEU A 52 -8.52 8.22 -6.94
N GLY A 53 -8.53 6.99 -7.44
CA GLY A 53 -9.45 6.53 -8.48
C GLY A 53 -10.91 6.57 -8.04
N VAL A 54 -11.21 6.18 -6.80
CA VAL A 54 -12.57 6.31 -6.24
C VAL A 54 -12.99 7.77 -6.12
N ILE A 55 -12.11 8.63 -5.57
CA ILE A 55 -12.39 10.07 -5.42
C ILE A 55 -12.67 10.70 -6.79
N VAL A 56 -11.79 10.47 -7.77
CA VAL A 56 -11.94 11.03 -9.12
C VAL A 56 -13.16 10.44 -9.83
N GLY A 57 -13.41 9.13 -9.71
CA GLY A 57 -14.56 8.47 -10.31
C GLY A 57 -15.90 9.01 -9.80
N VAL A 58 -15.99 9.26 -8.49
CA VAL A 58 -17.17 9.90 -7.89
C VAL A 58 -17.26 11.38 -8.30
N ALA A 59 -16.15 12.10 -8.34
CA ALA A 59 -16.11 13.50 -8.77
C ALA A 59 -16.58 13.68 -10.22
N ARG A 60 -16.35 12.71 -11.11
CA ARG A 60 -16.87 12.68 -12.48
C ARG A 60 -18.39 12.49 -12.57
N LEU A 61 -19.04 12.11 -11.50
CA LEU A 61 -20.50 12.00 -11.39
C LEU A 61 -21.14 13.20 -10.70
N SER A 62 -20.32 14.17 -10.27
CA SER A 62 -20.81 15.38 -9.60
C SER A 62 -21.69 16.21 -10.50
N PRO A 63 -22.81 16.74 -10.00
CA PRO A 63 -23.63 17.73 -10.71
C PRO A 63 -22.91 19.09 -10.83
N ASN A 64 -21.87 19.34 -10.05
CA ASN A 64 -21.04 20.54 -10.14
C ASN A 64 -20.14 20.44 -11.38
N TYR A 65 -20.34 21.36 -12.31
CA TYR A 65 -19.62 21.40 -13.59
C TYR A 65 -18.09 21.47 -13.40
N LEU A 66 -17.61 22.31 -12.49
CA LEU A 66 -16.17 22.47 -12.27
C LEU A 66 -15.53 21.19 -11.74
N ILE A 67 -16.15 20.57 -10.73
CA ILE A 67 -15.63 19.29 -10.15
C ILE A 67 -15.59 18.20 -11.21
N ASN A 68 -16.67 18.08 -12.00
CA ASN A 68 -16.74 17.10 -13.08
C ASN A 68 -15.65 17.34 -14.12
N GLN A 69 -15.46 18.60 -14.56
CA GLN A 69 -14.52 18.96 -15.60
C GLN A 69 -13.06 18.77 -15.16
N PHE A 70 -12.72 19.14 -13.93
CA PHE A 70 -11.38 18.86 -13.38
C PHE A 70 -11.09 17.36 -13.28
N ALA A 71 -12.05 16.58 -12.82
CA ALA A 71 -11.92 15.13 -12.76
C ALA A 71 -11.80 14.49 -14.16
N ALA A 72 -12.55 14.99 -15.15
CA ALA A 72 -12.46 14.57 -16.54
C ALA A 72 -11.08 14.90 -17.13
N PHE A 73 -10.61 16.14 -16.94
CA PHE A 73 -9.27 16.57 -17.38
C PHE A 73 -8.16 15.68 -16.80
N TYR A 74 -8.21 15.40 -15.49
CA TYR A 74 -7.24 14.51 -14.86
C TYR A 74 -7.19 13.14 -15.55
N VAL A 75 -8.35 12.52 -15.75
CA VAL A 75 -8.43 11.19 -16.38
C VAL A 75 -7.92 11.21 -17.81
N GLU A 76 -8.32 12.19 -18.62
CA GLU A 76 -7.89 12.31 -20.03
C GLU A 76 -6.39 12.62 -20.12
N PHE A 77 -5.89 13.54 -19.31
CA PHE A 77 -4.48 13.92 -19.30
C PHE A 77 -3.58 12.71 -19.01
N PHE A 78 -3.79 12.04 -17.87
CA PHE A 78 -2.91 10.93 -17.49
C PHE A 78 -3.09 9.66 -18.34
N ARG A 79 -4.25 9.42 -18.93
CA ARG A 79 -4.44 8.28 -19.83
C ARG A 79 -3.81 8.47 -21.21
N ASN A 80 -3.74 9.70 -21.68
CA ASN A 80 -3.18 10.00 -23.00
C ASN A 80 -1.65 10.07 -23.01
N ILE A 81 -1.02 10.15 -21.84
CA ILE A 81 0.45 10.13 -21.73
C ILE A 81 0.91 8.69 -21.43
N PRO A 82 1.81 8.12 -22.25
CA PRO A 82 2.38 6.81 -21.96
C PRO A 82 2.99 6.73 -20.56
N LEU A 83 2.73 5.64 -19.83
CA LEU A 83 3.20 5.48 -18.46
C LEU A 83 4.71 5.67 -18.30
N LEU A 84 5.51 5.16 -19.26
CA LEU A 84 6.97 5.32 -19.24
C LEU A 84 7.39 6.80 -19.25
N LEU A 85 6.71 7.63 -20.05
CA LEU A 85 6.99 9.07 -20.08
C LEU A 85 6.62 9.74 -18.75
N GLN A 86 5.56 9.29 -18.07
CA GLN A 86 5.22 9.79 -16.74
C GLN A 86 6.30 9.43 -15.73
N ILE A 87 6.85 8.20 -15.77
CA ILE A 87 7.95 7.77 -14.91
C ILE A 87 9.17 8.67 -15.13
N PHE A 88 9.56 8.91 -16.40
CA PHE A 88 10.68 9.79 -16.73
C PHE A 88 10.45 11.24 -16.28
N PHE A 89 9.25 11.77 -16.45
CA PHE A 89 8.91 13.10 -15.98
C PHE A 89 9.08 13.23 -14.46
N TRP A 90 8.51 12.31 -13.70
CA TRP A 90 8.61 12.35 -12.24
C TRP A 90 10.06 12.16 -11.77
N TYR A 91 10.80 11.27 -12.39
CA TYR A 91 12.18 10.99 -12.00
C TYR A 91 13.14 12.12 -12.42
N PHE A 92 13.18 12.47 -13.70
CA PHE A 92 14.18 13.41 -14.23
C PHE A 92 13.79 14.87 -14.11
N ALA A 93 12.51 15.22 -14.17
CA ALA A 93 12.06 16.60 -14.12
C ALA A 93 11.64 17.01 -12.71
N ALA A 94 10.72 16.25 -12.07
CA ALA A 94 10.16 16.64 -10.79
C ALA A 94 11.09 16.35 -9.61
N LEU A 95 11.61 15.12 -9.49
CA LEU A 95 12.43 14.76 -8.32
C LEU A 95 13.84 15.33 -8.37
N ARG A 96 14.42 15.51 -9.56
CA ARG A 96 15.74 16.16 -9.68
C ARG A 96 15.72 17.68 -9.51
N ALA A 97 14.56 18.30 -9.53
CA ALA A 97 14.40 19.71 -9.20
C ALA A 97 14.30 19.98 -7.69
N LEU A 98 14.28 18.93 -6.87
CA LEU A 98 14.20 19.04 -5.41
C LEU A 98 15.53 19.53 -4.81
N PRO A 99 15.49 20.12 -3.59
CA PRO A 99 16.68 20.62 -2.92
C PRO A 99 17.66 19.49 -2.55
N LEU A 100 18.92 19.89 -2.37
CA LEU A 100 19.93 19.01 -1.79
C LEU A 100 19.59 18.70 -0.32
N PRO A 101 20.11 17.59 0.24
CA PRO A 101 19.82 17.22 1.64
C PRO A 101 20.11 18.31 2.68
N GLN A 102 21.14 19.13 2.46
CA GLN A 102 21.51 20.23 3.38
C GLN A 102 20.55 21.44 3.29
N ASP A 103 19.87 21.59 2.16
CA ASP A 103 19.01 22.75 1.86
C ASP A 103 17.52 22.40 1.98
N ALA A 104 17.21 21.18 2.39
CA ALA A 104 15.85 20.68 2.46
C ALA A 104 15.20 21.01 3.79
N ASP A 105 14.05 21.69 3.72
CA ASP A 105 13.20 21.94 4.88
C ASP A 105 12.42 20.70 5.30
N ALA A 106 12.22 20.55 6.61
CA ALA A 106 11.42 19.48 7.17
C ALA A 106 9.93 19.69 6.86
N MET A 107 9.35 18.81 6.06
CA MET A 107 7.90 18.77 5.87
C MET A 107 7.26 18.18 7.14
N LEU A 108 6.29 18.88 7.73
CA LEU A 108 5.64 18.50 9.00
C LEU A 108 6.64 18.23 10.15
N GLY A 109 7.87 18.75 10.06
CA GLY A 109 8.90 18.60 11.08
C GLY A 109 9.62 17.24 11.13
N VAL A 110 9.22 16.26 10.30
CA VAL A 110 9.72 14.87 10.40
C VAL A 110 10.01 14.21 9.06
N PHE A 111 9.54 14.77 7.94
CA PHE A 111 9.75 14.23 6.60
C PHE A 111 10.69 15.14 5.82
N PHE A 112 11.64 14.57 5.10
CA PHE A 112 12.56 15.35 4.27
C PHE A 112 12.51 14.83 2.83
N LEU A 113 12.04 15.68 1.92
CA LEU A 113 11.99 15.37 0.49
C LEU A 113 13.14 16.09 -0.22
N THR A 114 14.03 15.31 -0.81
CA THR A 114 15.29 15.79 -1.40
C THR A 114 15.53 15.14 -2.76
N ILE A 115 16.50 15.64 -3.50
CA ILE A 115 16.98 15.00 -4.73
C ILE A 115 17.47 13.55 -4.51
N LYS A 116 17.88 13.20 -3.29
CA LYS A 116 18.30 11.84 -2.92
C LYS A 116 17.15 10.92 -2.49
N GLY A 117 15.92 11.43 -2.50
CA GLY A 117 14.71 10.68 -2.15
C GLY A 117 13.94 11.28 -0.97
N LEU A 118 13.00 10.51 -0.48
CA LEU A 118 12.15 10.85 0.67
C LEU A 118 12.66 10.12 1.91
N TYR A 119 12.94 10.88 2.94
CA TYR A 119 13.30 10.35 4.25
C TYR A 119 12.09 10.47 5.17
N VAL A 120 11.67 9.32 5.70
CA VAL A 120 10.50 9.21 6.59
C VAL A 120 10.95 8.66 7.94
N PRO A 121 10.26 9.01 9.03
CA PRO A 121 10.54 8.42 10.32
C PRO A 121 10.36 6.90 10.29
N ALA A 122 11.21 6.18 11.01
CA ALA A 122 11.09 4.73 11.19
C ALA A 122 10.51 4.40 12.55
N PHE A 123 9.66 3.38 12.58
CA PHE A 123 9.30 2.71 13.81
C PHE A 123 10.29 1.58 14.05
N ILE A 124 11.10 1.73 15.11
CA ILE A 124 12.03 0.70 15.54
C ILE A 124 11.33 -0.13 16.60
N TRP A 125 11.25 -1.42 16.34
CA TRP A 125 10.69 -2.39 17.27
C TRP A 125 11.82 -2.96 18.11
N GLU A 126 11.81 -2.65 19.38
CA GLU A 126 12.67 -3.33 20.34
C GLU A 126 12.03 -4.67 20.70
N ASN A 127 12.86 -5.72 20.69
CA ASN A 127 12.43 -7.08 21.00
C ASN A 127 11.25 -7.59 20.12
N LEU A 128 11.27 -7.30 18.80
CA LEU A 128 10.27 -7.75 17.85
C LEU A 128 9.98 -9.25 17.94
N ASN A 129 10.98 -10.08 18.26
CA ASN A 129 10.83 -11.51 18.41
C ASN A 129 9.80 -11.87 19.51
N VAL A 130 9.79 -11.13 20.63
CA VAL A 130 8.84 -11.34 21.74
C VAL A 130 7.41 -11.04 21.26
N PHE A 131 7.25 -9.98 20.47
CA PHE A 131 5.95 -9.65 19.86
C PHE A 131 5.49 -10.75 18.89
N LEU A 132 6.36 -11.23 18.00
CA LEU A 132 6.04 -12.31 17.08
C LEU A 132 5.69 -13.62 17.81
N TYR A 133 6.43 -13.96 18.87
CA TYR A 133 6.10 -15.13 19.70
C TYR A 133 4.76 -14.98 20.40
N SER A 134 4.38 -13.78 20.80
CA SER A 134 3.06 -13.54 21.39
C SER A 134 1.91 -13.78 20.39
N ILE A 135 2.10 -13.39 19.14
CA ILE A 135 1.13 -13.67 18.05
C ILE A 135 1.03 -15.17 17.79
N ILE A 136 2.17 -15.87 17.68
CA ILE A 136 2.19 -17.33 17.50
C ILE A 136 1.47 -18.03 18.65
N ALA A 137 1.76 -17.62 19.89
CA ALA A 137 1.10 -18.14 21.08
C ALA A 137 -0.40 -17.88 21.05
N ALA A 138 -0.86 -16.70 20.60
CA ALA A 138 -2.26 -16.40 20.41
C ALA A 138 -2.93 -17.36 19.41
N ILE A 139 -2.31 -17.58 18.25
CA ILE A 139 -2.82 -18.48 17.21
C ILE A 139 -2.92 -19.92 17.73
N ILE A 140 -1.87 -20.41 18.40
CA ILE A 140 -1.86 -21.78 18.98
C ILE A 140 -2.97 -21.90 20.02
N SER A 141 -3.11 -20.92 20.92
CA SER A 141 -4.15 -20.90 21.94
C SER A 141 -5.55 -20.92 21.35
N ILE A 142 -5.79 -20.17 20.25
CA ILE A 142 -7.07 -20.18 19.55
C ILE A 142 -7.38 -21.56 18.96
N VAL A 143 -6.40 -22.21 18.35
CA VAL A 143 -6.56 -23.56 17.79
C VAL A 143 -6.93 -24.56 18.90
N VAL A 144 -6.18 -24.53 20.01
CA VAL A 144 -6.43 -25.41 21.16
C VAL A 144 -7.85 -25.17 21.75
N ILE A 145 -8.23 -23.91 21.91
CA ILE A 145 -9.57 -23.56 22.43
C ILE A 145 -10.68 -23.99 21.48
N ARG A 146 -10.50 -23.87 20.16
CA ARG A 146 -11.47 -24.37 19.17
C ARG A 146 -11.64 -25.88 19.24
N ILE A 147 -10.54 -26.63 19.38
CA ILE A 147 -10.60 -28.09 19.55
C ILE A 147 -11.31 -28.46 20.85
N HIS A 148 -10.96 -27.78 21.95
CA HIS A 148 -11.60 -28.02 23.23
C HIS A 148 -13.09 -27.68 23.21
N ALA A 149 -13.47 -26.55 22.63
CA ALA A 149 -14.85 -26.10 22.50
C ALA A 149 -15.73 -27.10 21.72
N ARG A 150 -15.18 -27.69 20.64
CA ARG A 150 -15.87 -28.77 19.89
C ARG A 150 -16.11 -29.97 20.77
N LYS A 151 -15.12 -30.45 21.53
CA LYS A 151 -15.28 -31.57 22.45
C LYS A 151 -16.32 -31.30 23.53
N VAL A 152 -16.31 -30.10 24.11
CA VAL A 152 -17.32 -29.69 25.13
C VAL A 152 -18.71 -29.64 24.51
N GLN A 153 -18.86 -29.14 23.31
CA GLN A 153 -20.12 -29.11 22.58
C GLN A 153 -20.65 -30.53 22.29
N GLU A 154 -19.78 -31.44 21.87
CA GLU A 154 -20.13 -32.81 21.59
C GLU A 154 -20.50 -33.63 22.85
N THR A 155 -19.82 -33.36 23.99
CA THR A 155 -20.02 -34.14 25.21
C THR A 155 -21.06 -33.54 26.16
N GLN A 156 -21.18 -32.23 26.24
CA GLN A 156 -22.00 -31.52 27.20
C GLN A 156 -23.10 -30.65 26.58
N GLY A 157 -23.13 -30.53 25.24
CA GLY A 157 -24.09 -29.65 24.54
C GLY A 157 -23.88 -28.16 24.78
N LYS A 158 -22.82 -27.74 25.49
CA LYS A 158 -22.57 -26.33 25.82
C LYS A 158 -21.78 -25.64 24.68
N GLN A 159 -22.29 -24.49 24.23
CA GLN A 159 -21.59 -23.66 23.24
C GLN A 159 -20.74 -22.61 23.99
N LEU A 160 -19.41 -22.71 23.83
CA LEU A 160 -18.49 -21.69 24.34
C LEU A 160 -18.42 -20.49 23.35
N PRO A 161 -18.28 -19.25 23.85
CA PRO A 161 -18.19 -18.06 23.02
C PRO A 161 -16.79 -17.93 22.37
N VAL A 162 -16.40 -18.94 21.55
CA VAL A 162 -15.06 -19.08 20.95
C VAL A 162 -14.67 -17.84 20.16
N PHE A 163 -15.63 -17.19 19.51
CA PHE A 163 -15.35 -15.96 18.74
C PHE A 163 -14.77 -14.85 19.63
N TRP A 164 -15.44 -14.53 20.75
CA TRP A 164 -14.99 -13.46 21.64
C TRP A 164 -13.68 -13.80 22.37
N ILE A 165 -13.50 -15.08 22.73
CA ILE A 165 -12.23 -15.55 23.32
C ILE A 165 -11.11 -15.43 22.32
N SER A 166 -11.33 -15.80 21.05
CA SER A 166 -10.32 -15.68 19.99
C SER A 166 -9.95 -14.22 19.73
N VAL A 167 -10.93 -13.34 19.65
CA VAL A 167 -10.70 -11.89 19.51
C VAL A 167 -9.90 -11.36 20.71
N GLY A 168 -10.30 -11.72 21.93
CA GLY A 168 -9.55 -11.33 23.13
C GLY A 168 -8.08 -11.77 23.08
N LEU A 169 -7.80 -13.02 22.73
CA LEU A 169 -6.43 -13.55 22.69
C LEU A 169 -5.55 -12.86 21.63
N ILE A 170 -6.11 -12.55 20.47
CA ILE A 170 -5.36 -11.84 19.40
C ILE A 170 -4.92 -10.45 19.84
N PHE A 171 -5.68 -9.78 20.72
CA PHE A 171 -5.32 -8.44 21.20
C PHE A 171 -4.59 -8.48 22.55
N ILE A 172 -5.00 -9.32 23.50
CA ILE A 172 -4.44 -9.34 24.84
C ILE A 172 -3.00 -9.87 24.85
N LEU A 173 -2.68 -10.97 24.14
CA LEU A 173 -1.33 -11.51 24.18
C LEU A 173 -0.27 -10.58 23.57
N PRO A 174 -0.47 -9.97 22.38
CA PRO A 174 0.43 -8.93 21.90
C PRO A 174 0.48 -7.70 22.81
N LEU A 175 -0.64 -7.27 23.39
CA LEU A 175 -0.65 -6.15 24.33
C LEU A 175 0.18 -6.46 25.59
N LEU A 176 0.08 -7.67 26.13
CA LEU A 176 0.90 -8.11 27.25
C LEU A 176 2.40 -8.14 26.89
N SER A 177 2.77 -8.44 25.65
CA SER A 177 4.15 -8.39 25.21
C SER A 177 4.74 -6.96 25.27
N PHE A 178 3.95 -5.93 25.07
CA PHE A 178 4.36 -4.53 25.28
C PHE A 178 4.49 -4.20 26.77
N LEU A 179 3.57 -4.70 27.61
CA LEU A 179 3.53 -4.32 29.03
C LEU A 179 4.59 -5.07 29.87
N ILE A 180 4.85 -6.34 29.56
CA ILE A 180 5.67 -7.23 30.40
C ILE A 180 6.88 -7.75 29.62
N GLY A 181 6.75 -7.91 28.31
CA GLY A 181 7.77 -8.52 27.44
C GLY A 181 8.89 -7.59 27.01
N GLY A 182 8.92 -6.34 27.47
CA GLY A 182 9.95 -5.36 27.07
C GLY A 182 9.93 -5.04 25.57
N VAL A 183 8.80 -5.24 24.90
CA VAL A 183 8.63 -4.79 23.52
C VAL A 183 8.46 -3.28 23.56
N GLY A 184 9.41 -2.57 22.97
CA GLY A 184 9.37 -1.11 22.80
C GLY A 184 9.04 -0.74 21.36
N LEU A 185 8.37 0.39 21.20
CA LEU A 185 8.20 1.06 19.91
C LEU A 185 8.87 2.42 20.02
N SER A 186 10.05 2.57 19.46
CA SER A 186 10.74 3.84 19.38
C SER A 186 10.52 4.47 18.01
N PHE A 187 10.50 5.80 17.99
CA PHE A 187 10.26 6.59 16.78
C PHE A 187 11.56 7.32 16.44
N GLU A 188 12.19 6.89 15.37
CA GLU A 188 13.43 7.48 14.91
C GLU A 188 13.16 8.46 13.78
N ILE A 189 13.47 9.73 14.03
CA ILE A 189 13.35 10.81 13.03
C ILE A 189 14.69 10.91 12.27
N PRO A 190 14.67 10.99 10.93
CA PRO A 190 15.87 11.22 10.14
C PRO A 190 16.58 12.49 10.58
N LYS A 191 17.89 12.40 10.83
CA LYS A 191 18.73 13.55 11.21
C LYS A 191 19.81 13.76 10.16
N LEU A 192 20.01 15.01 9.76
CA LEU A 192 21.06 15.36 8.81
C LEU A 192 22.41 15.15 9.46
N LYS A 193 23.27 14.35 8.84
CA LYS A 193 24.65 14.13 9.23
C LYS A 193 25.59 14.52 8.12
N GLN A 194 26.60 15.27 8.47
CA GLN A 194 27.69 15.61 7.58
C GLN A 194 28.72 14.47 7.60
N LEU A 195 28.92 13.81 6.47
CA LEU A 195 29.89 12.71 6.30
C LEU A 195 31.28 13.21 5.89
N ALA A 196 31.30 14.30 5.12
CA ALA A 196 32.54 14.96 4.67
C ALA A 196 32.24 16.46 4.44
N THR A 197 33.23 17.27 4.12
CA THR A 197 33.11 18.73 3.95
C THR A 197 31.96 19.13 3.00
N THR A 198 31.66 18.29 2.00
CA THR A 198 30.60 18.56 0.98
C THR A 198 29.55 17.45 0.89
N SER A 199 29.63 16.41 1.71
CA SER A 199 28.72 15.26 1.65
C SER A 199 27.81 15.22 2.87
N PHE A 200 26.51 15.34 2.60
CA PHE A 200 25.45 15.25 3.60
C PHE A 200 24.56 14.05 3.33
N LYS A 201 24.17 13.34 4.38
CA LYS A 201 23.24 12.23 4.36
C LYS A 201 22.34 12.28 5.59
N TYR A 202 21.10 11.87 5.45
CA TYR A 202 20.25 11.63 6.61
C TYR A 202 20.57 10.25 7.21
N GLU A 203 20.77 10.21 8.52
CA GLU A 203 20.85 8.98 9.30
C GLU A 203 19.58 8.81 10.12
N GLY A 204 19.20 7.55 10.34
CA GLY A 204 17.93 7.19 10.96
C GLY A 204 16.75 7.26 10.03
N GLY A 205 15.64 6.70 10.46
CA GLY A 205 14.44 6.62 9.65
C GLY A 205 14.56 5.64 8.47
N ILE A 206 13.62 5.74 7.53
CA ILE A 206 13.59 4.98 6.27
C ILE A 206 13.91 5.94 5.13
N SER A 207 14.88 5.56 4.29
CA SER A 207 15.23 6.28 3.07
C SER A 207 14.55 5.60 1.87
N LEU A 208 13.66 6.32 1.20
CA LEU A 208 13.01 5.88 -0.02
C LEU A 208 13.70 6.55 -1.20
N PRO A 209 14.38 5.80 -2.08
CA PRO A 209 15.12 6.39 -3.20
C PRO A 209 14.17 7.02 -4.22
N PRO A 210 14.65 7.99 -5.01
CA PRO A 210 13.83 8.72 -5.96
C PRO A 210 13.22 7.81 -7.05
N GLU A 211 13.91 6.74 -7.42
CA GLU A 211 13.42 5.74 -8.37
C GLU A 211 12.12 5.08 -7.87
N LEU A 212 12.11 4.66 -6.61
CA LEU A 212 10.94 4.03 -5.99
C LEU A 212 9.76 5.00 -5.88
N ILE A 213 10.04 6.27 -5.57
CA ILE A 213 9.01 7.32 -5.47
C ILE A 213 8.42 7.62 -6.85
N ALA A 214 9.28 7.86 -7.86
CA ALA A 214 8.85 8.16 -9.21
C ALA A 214 8.00 7.03 -9.81
N LEU A 215 8.44 5.79 -9.62
CA LEU A 215 7.71 4.61 -10.08
C LEU A 215 6.35 4.49 -9.40
N THR A 216 6.33 4.51 -8.06
CA THR A 216 5.09 4.35 -7.28
C THR A 216 4.09 5.45 -7.58
N LEU A 217 4.55 6.71 -7.64
CA LEU A 217 3.71 7.86 -7.95
C LEU A 217 3.11 7.76 -9.35
N SER A 218 3.95 7.47 -10.37
CA SER A 218 3.49 7.32 -11.75
C SER A 218 2.46 6.19 -11.88
N LEU A 219 2.76 5.03 -11.31
CA LEU A 219 1.84 3.88 -11.32
C LEU A 219 0.52 4.21 -10.64
N ALA A 220 0.56 4.88 -9.49
CA ALA A 220 -0.63 5.26 -8.75
C ALA A 220 -1.49 6.26 -9.53
N LEU A 221 -0.90 7.35 -10.05
CA LEU A 221 -1.61 8.38 -10.81
C LEU A 221 -2.21 7.82 -12.11
N TYR A 222 -1.44 7.02 -12.84
CA TYR A 222 -1.91 6.39 -14.08
C TYR A 222 -3.03 5.39 -13.82
N THR A 223 -2.85 4.46 -12.89
CA THR A 223 -3.84 3.42 -12.59
C THR A 223 -5.12 4.00 -11.98
N ALA A 224 -5.01 5.07 -11.21
CA ALA A 224 -6.17 5.77 -10.65
C ALA A 224 -7.17 6.23 -11.72
N THR A 225 -6.68 6.60 -12.92
CA THR A 225 -7.57 7.02 -14.01
C THR A 225 -8.45 5.88 -14.53
N PHE A 226 -7.92 4.68 -14.61
CA PHE A 226 -8.69 3.50 -15.03
C PHE A 226 -9.66 3.06 -13.93
N ILE A 227 -9.24 3.12 -12.66
CA ILE A 227 -10.14 2.84 -11.54
C ILE A 227 -11.27 3.87 -11.49
N ALA A 228 -10.99 5.15 -11.75
CA ALA A 228 -11.98 6.20 -11.82
C ALA A 228 -13.07 5.90 -12.88
N GLU A 229 -12.66 5.42 -14.05
CA GLU A 229 -13.61 4.98 -15.08
C GLU A 229 -14.40 3.74 -14.66
N CYS A 230 -13.79 2.77 -14.01
CA CYS A 230 -14.51 1.61 -13.47
C CYS A 230 -15.57 2.04 -12.46
N VAL A 231 -15.24 2.97 -11.55
CA VAL A 231 -16.17 3.50 -10.55
C VAL A 231 -17.30 4.26 -11.23
N ARG A 232 -16.99 5.19 -12.14
CA ARG A 232 -17.99 5.96 -12.88
C ARG A 232 -18.93 5.06 -13.67
N ALA A 233 -18.38 4.14 -14.46
CA ALA A 233 -19.16 3.21 -15.27
C ALA A 233 -20.00 2.26 -14.41
N GLY A 234 -19.48 1.78 -13.29
CA GLY A 234 -20.21 0.89 -12.38
C GLY A 234 -21.42 1.56 -11.72
N ILE A 235 -21.27 2.82 -11.29
CA ILE A 235 -22.39 3.58 -10.70
C ILE A 235 -23.44 3.94 -11.77
N GLN A 236 -23.01 4.31 -12.98
CA GLN A 236 -23.90 4.59 -14.10
C GLN A 236 -24.57 3.33 -14.67
N GLY A 237 -23.89 2.17 -14.56
CA GLY A 237 -24.39 0.88 -15.02
C GLY A 237 -25.60 0.35 -14.24
N VAL A 238 -25.87 0.90 -13.04
CA VAL A 238 -27.10 0.55 -12.31
C VAL A 238 -28.31 1.18 -12.99
N GLY A 239 -29.23 0.33 -13.46
CA GLY A 239 -30.39 0.71 -14.24
C GLY A 239 -31.26 1.79 -13.58
N LYS A 240 -31.73 2.74 -14.35
CA LYS A 240 -32.58 3.83 -13.86
C LYS A 240 -33.83 3.30 -13.15
N GLY A 241 -34.46 2.22 -13.67
CA GLY A 241 -35.65 1.60 -13.06
C GLY A 241 -35.41 1.12 -11.62
N GLN A 242 -34.18 0.69 -11.26
CA GLN A 242 -33.85 0.32 -9.88
C GLN A 242 -33.90 1.54 -8.95
N LYS A 243 -33.43 2.69 -9.42
CA LYS A 243 -33.45 3.95 -8.65
C LYS A 243 -34.87 4.49 -8.50
N GLU A 244 -35.66 4.42 -9.57
CA GLU A 244 -37.05 4.84 -9.61
C GLU A 244 -37.96 3.96 -8.74
N ALA A 245 -37.80 2.64 -8.82
CA ALA A 245 -38.53 1.70 -7.97
C ALA A 245 -38.20 1.93 -6.47
N ALA A 246 -36.94 2.17 -6.14
CA ALA A 246 -36.50 2.47 -4.77
C ALA A 246 -37.12 3.80 -4.27
N ALA A 247 -37.19 4.82 -5.14
CA ALA A 247 -37.81 6.10 -4.80
C ALA A 247 -39.33 5.94 -4.61
N SER A 248 -39.98 5.10 -5.41
CA SER A 248 -41.44 4.87 -5.36
C SER A 248 -41.89 4.21 -4.04
N ILE A 249 -41.00 3.45 -3.37
CA ILE A 249 -41.29 2.90 -2.04
C ILE A 249 -40.89 3.84 -0.89
N GLY A 250 -40.55 5.11 -1.19
CA GLY A 250 -40.30 6.17 -0.22
C GLY A 250 -38.86 6.25 0.29
N LEU A 251 -37.89 5.58 -0.36
CA LEU A 251 -36.48 5.73 0.01
C LEU A 251 -35.95 7.12 -0.41
N ASN A 252 -35.28 7.79 0.51
CA ASN A 252 -34.61 9.05 0.19
C ASN A 252 -33.34 8.81 -0.65
N PRO A 253 -32.80 9.84 -1.35
CA PRO A 253 -31.65 9.67 -2.26
C PRO A 253 -30.43 8.98 -1.65
N ASN A 254 -30.11 9.25 -0.38
CA ASN A 254 -29.00 8.60 0.33
C ASN A 254 -29.27 7.12 0.59
N GLN A 255 -30.49 6.76 0.91
CA GLN A 255 -30.91 5.36 1.08
C GLN A 255 -30.91 4.62 -0.26
N VAL A 256 -31.41 5.24 -1.33
CA VAL A 256 -31.33 4.68 -2.70
C VAL A 256 -29.88 4.42 -3.07
N LEU A 257 -28.98 5.39 -2.84
CA LEU A 257 -27.56 5.22 -3.11
C LEU A 257 -26.96 4.05 -2.30
N LYS A 258 -27.16 4.05 -1.00
CA LYS A 258 -26.51 3.09 -0.07
C LYS A 258 -27.08 1.68 -0.18
N LEU A 259 -28.40 1.53 -0.30
CA LEU A 259 -29.08 0.23 -0.19
C LEU A 259 -29.32 -0.43 -1.56
N VAL A 260 -29.41 0.36 -2.63
CA VAL A 260 -29.75 -0.15 -3.97
C VAL A 260 -28.61 0.02 -4.96
N VAL A 261 -28.06 1.24 -5.08
CA VAL A 261 -27.06 1.55 -6.11
C VAL A 261 -25.71 0.96 -5.75
N MET A 262 -25.20 1.23 -4.55
CA MET A 262 -23.83 0.81 -4.16
C MET A 262 -23.62 -0.71 -4.18
N PRO A 263 -24.52 -1.56 -3.65
CA PRO A 263 -24.34 -3.01 -3.71
C PRO A 263 -24.32 -3.56 -5.15
N GLN A 264 -25.09 -2.97 -6.05
CA GLN A 264 -25.11 -3.37 -7.46
C GLN A 264 -23.89 -2.81 -8.21
N ALA A 265 -23.54 -1.54 -7.99
CA ALA A 265 -22.38 -0.89 -8.59
C ALA A 265 -21.08 -1.62 -8.22
N LEU A 266 -20.89 -2.03 -6.97
CA LEU A 266 -19.70 -2.76 -6.52
C LEU A 266 -19.49 -4.08 -7.29
N ARG A 267 -20.56 -4.78 -7.63
CA ARG A 267 -20.49 -6.01 -8.45
C ARG A 267 -19.97 -5.73 -9.86
N ILE A 268 -20.22 -4.53 -10.38
CA ILE A 268 -19.75 -4.08 -11.70
C ILE A 268 -18.32 -3.53 -11.59
N ILE A 269 -17.98 -2.81 -10.49
CA ILE A 269 -16.71 -2.14 -10.28
C ILE A 269 -15.57 -3.12 -9.97
N ILE A 270 -15.82 -4.10 -9.07
CA ILE A 270 -14.76 -4.96 -8.52
C ILE A 270 -14.00 -5.76 -9.60
N PRO A 271 -14.66 -6.46 -10.56
CA PRO A 271 -13.92 -7.28 -11.52
C PRO A 271 -12.93 -6.48 -12.38
N PRO A 272 -13.31 -5.36 -13.04
CA PRO A 272 -12.38 -4.59 -13.84
C PRO A 272 -11.31 -3.89 -12.98
N THR A 273 -11.63 -3.47 -11.75
CA THR A 273 -10.66 -2.88 -10.82
C THR A 273 -9.57 -3.88 -10.43
N THR A 274 -9.94 -5.14 -10.19
CA THR A 274 -8.96 -6.22 -9.91
C THR A 274 -7.97 -6.40 -11.07
N ASN A 275 -8.44 -6.28 -12.32
CA ASN A 275 -7.55 -6.32 -13.49
C ASN A 275 -6.58 -5.12 -13.49
N GLN A 276 -7.00 -3.94 -13.01
CA GLN A 276 -6.10 -2.79 -12.90
C GLN A 276 -5.00 -3.02 -11.84
N TYR A 277 -5.28 -3.73 -10.74
CA TYR A 277 -4.27 -4.10 -9.75
C TYR A 277 -3.22 -5.04 -10.35
N LEU A 278 -3.64 -6.04 -11.13
CA LEU A 278 -2.72 -6.92 -11.85
C LEU A 278 -1.87 -6.15 -12.87
N ASN A 279 -2.47 -5.20 -13.60
CA ASN A 279 -1.75 -4.37 -14.55
C ASN A 279 -0.73 -3.47 -13.85
N LEU A 280 -1.07 -2.87 -12.71
CA LEU A 280 -0.13 -2.07 -11.91
C LEU A 280 1.06 -2.91 -11.48
N THR A 281 0.82 -4.11 -10.95
CA THR A 281 1.89 -5.03 -10.53
C THR A 281 2.79 -5.44 -11.69
N LYS A 282 2.23 -5.72 -12.87
CA LYS A 282 3.03 -6.00 -14.08
C LYS A 282 3.86 -4.80 -14.52
N ASN A 283 3.27 -3.61 -14.48
CA ASN A 283 3.93 -2.37 -14.89
C ASN A 283 5.05 -1.94 -13.92
N SER A 284 5.14 -2.50 -12.72
CA SER A 284 6.26 -2.24 -11.81
C SER A 284 7.62 -2.64 -12.40
N SER A 285 7.64 -3.56 -13.38
CA SER A 285 8.85 -3.93 -14.13
C SER A 285 9.46 -2.76 -14.93
N LEU A 286 8.69 -1.69 -15.18
CA LEU A 286 9.20 -0.46 -15.81
C LEU A 286 10.21 0.29 -14.92
N ALA A 287 10.39 -0.13 -13.66
CA ALA A 287 11.48 0.34 -12.80
C ALA A 287 12.84 0.23 -13.48
N ALA A 288 13.07 -0.82 -14.26
CA ALA A 288 14.31 -1.04 -15.00
C ALA A 288 14.67 0.11 -15.97
N ALA A 289 13.75 1.00 -16.28
CA ALA A 289 14.02 2.16 -17.16
C ALA A 289 14.68 3.35 -16.43
N ILE A 290 14.65 3.35 -15.06
CA ILE A 290 15.18 4.44 -14.23
C ILE A 290 16.14 3.93 -13.13
N ALA A 291 16.32 2.61 -13.01
CA ALA A 291 17.19 1.95 -12.04
C ALA A 291 18.67 2.04 -12.44
#